data_105190c2d0081ff1bccf5aab510a4fe8
#
_entry.id   105190c2d0081ff1bccf5aab510a4fe8
#
_cell.length_a   1.000
_cell.length_b   1.000
_cell.length_c   1.000
_cell.angle_alpha   90.00
_cell.angle_beta   90.00
_cell.angle_gamma   90.00
#
_symmetry.space_group_name_H-M   'P 1'
#
loop_
_entity.id
_entity.type
_entity.pdbx_description
1 polymer ?
#
loop_
_entity_poly.entity_id
_entity_poly.type
_entity_poly.pdbx_seq_one_letter_code
_entity_poly.pdbx_strand_id
1 'polypeptide(L)'
;MKKKLNSSHRLAIYMPHSLTHENGKMGLGILRFSTIEICCVIDPDHKGKNLKALTGIDKSIPIVSDLQEAIELRANALILGIAPSGGRLPDTWTKPIEDALTAGFLVVNGLHDKLADKFSHLLSNPTNKGSVWDVREVL
;
A
#
# COMPACT_ATOMS: atom_id res chain seq x y z
N MET A 1 13.28 -15.59 -6.61
CA MET A 1 12.55 -14.80 -7.61
C MET A 1 11.77 -13.67 -6.92
N LYS A 2 11.95 -12.44 -7.38
CA LYS A 2 11.22 -11.31 -6.80
C LYS A 2 9.76 -11.36 -7.26
N LYS A 3 8.84 -11.21 -6.32
CA LYS A 3 7.42 -11.11 -6.65
C LYS A 3 7.09 -9.69 -7.11
N LYS A 4 6.30 -9.59 -8.15
CA LYS A 4 5.80 -8.33 -8.69
C LYS A 4 4.29 -8.39 -8.82
N LEU A 5 3.67 -7.23 -9.02
CA LEU A 5 2.23 -7.18 -9.21
C LEU A 5 1.80 -7.87 -10.51
N ASN A 6 0.66 -8.56 -10.44
CA ASN A 6 0.01 -9.15 -11.59
C ASN A 6 -1.50 -9.14 -11.39
N SER A 7 -2.24 -9.66 -12.37
CA SER A 7 -3.71 -9.61 -12.36
C SER A 7 -4.38 -10.43 -11.24
N SER A 8 -3.62 -11.27 -10.54
CA SER A 8 -4.17 -12.01 -9.40
C SER A 8 -4.17 -11.19 -8.12
N HIS A 9 -3.50 -10.05 -8.10
CA HIS A 9 -3.44 -9.21 -6.92
C HIS A 9 -4.69 -8.34 -6.78
N ARG A 10 -5.01 -8.03 -5.52
CA ARG A 10 -6.10 -7.14 -5.13
C ARG A 10 -5.48 -6.07 -4.24
N LEU A 11 -5.46 -4.84 -4.72
CA LEU A 11 -4.65 -3.79 -4.13
C LEU A 11 -5.35 -3.03 -3.02
N ALA A 12 -4.64 -2.74 -1.94
CA ALA A 12 -4.97 -1.71 -0.97
C ALA A 12 -3.93 -0.61 -1.13
N ILE A 13 -4.37 0.61 -1.37
CA ILE A 13 -3.47 1.75 -1.56
C ILE A 13 -3.31 2.44 -0.21
N TYR A 14 -2.10 2.42 0.34
CA TYR A 14 -1.82 2.93 1.67
C TYR A 14 -1.50 4.42 1.60
N MET A 15 -2.45 5.25 2.02
CA MET A 15 -2.35 6.71 1.94
C MET A 15 -2.83 7.40 3.23
N PRO A 16 -2.35 6.98 4.41
CA PRO A 16 -2.85 7.56 5.65
C PRO A 16 -2.59 9.06 5.70
N HIS A 17 -3.67 9.82 5.95
CA HIS A 17 -3.66 11.28 6.07
C HIS A 17 -3.23 12.03 4.80
N SER A 18 -3.24 11.38 3.63
CA SER A 18 -2.62 11.95 2.43
C SER A 18 -3.46 11.87 1.17
N LEU A 19 -4.67 11.34 1.23
CA LEU A 19 -5.50 11.17 0.03
C LEU A 19 -5.74 12.49 -0.70
N THR A 20 -5.92 13.58 0.04
CA THR A 20 -6.12 14.93 -0.52
C THR A 20 -4.88 15.81 -0.36
N HIS A 21 -3.76 15.24 0.09
CA HIS A 21 -2.51 15.97 0.31
C HIS A 21 -1.59 15.83 -0.91
N GLU A 22 -0.72 16.82 -1.11
CA GLU A 22 0.22 16.78 -2.25
C GLU A 22 1.16 15.58 -2.24
N ASN A 23 1.46 15.02 -1.07
CA ASN A 23 2.29 13.82 -0.95
C ASN A 23 1.58 12.56 -1.48
N GLY A 24 0.29 12.63 -1.75
CA GLY A 24 -0.50 11.50 -2.23
C GLY A 24 -0.53 11.33 -3.75
N LYS A 25 0.24 12.10 -4.51
CA LYS A 25 0.19 12.05 -5.97
C LYS A 25 0.46 10.68 -6.56
N MET A 26 1.39 9.94 -5.97
CA MET A 26 1.72 8.59 -6.43
C MET A 26 0.51 7.67 -6.30
N GLY A 27 -0.14 7.67 -5.14
CA GLY A 27 -1.34 6.86 -4.90
C GLY A 27 -2.49 7.26 -5.82
N LEU A 28 -2.69 8.56 -6.05
CA LEU A 28 -3.72 9.05 -6.96
C LEU A 28 -3.47 8.57 -8.39
N GLY A 29 -2.21 8.53 -8.83
CA GLY A 29 -1.86 8.00 -10.14
C GLY A 29 -2.21 6.52 -10.27
N ILE A 30 -1.93 5.74 -9.23
CA ILE A 30 -2.29 4.32 -9.20
C ILE A 30 -3.81 4.16 -9.24
N LEU A 31 -4.53 4.93 -8.45
CA LEU A 31 -6.01 4.90 -8.45
C LEU A 31 -6.59 5.21 -9.82
N ARG A 32 -5.98 6.15 -10.53
CA ARG A 32 -6.44 6.60 -11.83
C ARG A 32 -6.17 5.58 -12.94
N PHE A 33 -4.99 5.00 -12.95
CA PHE A 33 -4.47 4.26 -14.11
C PHE A 33 -4.28 2.76 -13.93
N SER A 34 -4.47 2.23 -12.72
CA SER A 34 -4.26 0.80 -12.49
C SER A 34 -5.24 -0.06 -13.29
N THR A 35 -4.70 -1.10 -13.93
CA THR A 35 -5.50 -2.16 -14.55
C THR A 35 -5.70 -3.36 -13.62
N ILE A 36 -4.99 -3.37 -12.49
CA ILE A 36 -5.15 -4.39 -11.44
C ILE A 36 -6.24 -3.91 -10.50
N GLU A 37 -7.08 -4.82 -10.03
CA GLU A 37 -8.20 -4.48 -9.14
C GLU A 37 -7.73 -3.77 -7.88
N ILE A 38 -8.38 -2.65 -7.53
CA ILE A 38 -8.13 -1.93 -6.29
C ILE A 38 -9.31 -2.17 -5.36
N CYS A 39 -9.06 -2.80 -4.21
CA CYS A 39 -10.08 -3.11 -3.21
C CYS A 39 -10.47 -1.89 -2.39
N CYS A 40 -9.49 -1.06 -2.04
CA CYS A 40 -9.72 0.07 -1.13
C CYS A 40 -8.51 1.01 -1.10
N VAL A 41 -8.77 2.18 -0.51
CA VAL A 41 -7.73 3.12 -0.08
C VAL A 41 -7.74 3.13 1.44
N ILE A 42 -6.56 3.09 2.06
CA ILE A 42 -6.43 3.19 3.51
C ILE A 42 -6.09 4.64 3.84
N ASP A 43 -7.08 5.36 4.37
CA ASP A 43 -6.91 6.74 4.86
C ASP A 43 -7.92 7.00 5.97
N PRO A 44 -7.49 6.96 7.25
CA PRO A 44 -8.42 7.14 8.36
C PRO A 44 -9.13 8.50 8.37
N ASP A 45 -8.53 9.53 7.78
CA ASP A 45 -9.14 10.86 7.74
C ASP A 45 -10.40 10.91 6.88
N HIS A 46 -10.53 9.99 5.92
CA HIS A 46 -11.60 10.05 4.93
C HIS A 46 -12.42 8.76 4.87
N LYS A 47 -12.36 7.94 5.92
CA LYS A 47 -13.11 6.68 5.96
C LYS A 47 -14.58 6.90 5.64
N GLY A 48 -15.10 6.08 4.74
CA GLY A 48 -16.52 6.08 4.36
C GLY A 48 -16.91 7.19 3.40
N LYS A 49 -15.98 8.09 3.05
CA LYS A 49 -16.28 9.18 2.12
C LYS A 49 -16.15 8.72 0.68
N ASN A 50 -16.67 9.53 -0.23
CA ASN A 50 -16.71 9.22 -1.65
C ASN A 50 -15.40 9.64 -2.33
N LEU A 51 -14.74 8.70 -2.99
CA LEU A 51 -13.46 8.96 -3.64
C LEU A 51 -13.57 10.04 -4.73
N LYS A 52 -14.62 9.97 -5.54
CA LYS A 52 -14.81 10.95 -6.62
C LYS A 52 -15.00 12.37 -6.08
N ALA A 53 -15.75 12.52 -4.99
CA ALA A 53 -15.97 13.82 -4.36
C ALA A 53 -14.68 14.43 -3.83
N LEU A 54 -13.76 13.60 -3.33
CA LEU A 54 -12.48 14.06 -2.77
C LEU A 54 -11.41 14.29 -3.82
N THR A 55 -11.36 13.48 -4.86
CA THR A 55 -10.20 13.42 -5.78
C THR A 55 -10.57 13.66 -7.25
N GLY A 56 -11.85 13.62 -7.59
CA GLY A 56 -12.28 13.69 -8.99
C GLY A 56 -12.12 12.37 -9.75
N ILE A 57 -11.62 11.33 -9.12
CA ILE A 57 -11.44 10.02 -9.77
C ILE A 57 -12.77 9.29 -9.77
N ASP A 58 -13.29 9.01 -10.95
CA ASP A 58 -14.61 8.39 -11.12
C ASP A 58 -14.51 6.86 -11.02
N LYS A 59 -14.24 6.38 -9.81
CA LYS A 59 -14.18 4.95 -9.50
C LYS A 59 -14.84 4.71 -8.15
N SER A 60 -15.58 3.63 -8.04
CA SER A 60 -16.27 3.25 -6.79
C SER A 60 -15.35 2.42 -5.91
N ILE A 61 -14.35 3.07 -5.32
CA ILE A 61 -13.37 2.42 -4.47
C ILE A 61 -13.63 2.88 -3.03
N PRO A 62 -13.87 1.96 -2.08
CA PRO A 62 -14.10 2.35 -0.69
C PRO A 62 -12.84 2.90 -0.04
N ILE A 63 -13.04 3.84 0.89
CA ILE A 63 -11.96 4.38 1.72
C ILE A 63 -12.15 3.79 3.12
N VAL A 64 -11.12 3.12 3.61
CA VAL A 64 -11.14 2.44 4.91
C VAL A 64 -10.11 3.05 5.84
N SER A 65 -10.20 2.74 7.13
CA SER A 65 -9.34 3.37 8.13
C SER A 65 -8.02 2.63 8.37
N ASP A 66 -7.97 1.32 8.16
CA ASP A 66 -6.80 0.53 8.53
C ASP A 66 -6.64 -0.73 7.69
N LEU A 67 -5.53 -1.42 7.93
CA LEU A 67 -5.20 -2.66 7.23
C LEU A 67 -6.21 -3.76 7.49
N GLN A 68 -6.76 -3.85 8.71
CA GLN A 68 -7.72 -4.90 9.05
C GLN A 68 -8.95 -4.82 8.13
N GLU A 69 -9.45 -3.62 7.88
CA GLU A 69 -10.57 -3.44 6.96
C GLU A 69 -10.21 -3.85 5.53
N ALA A 70 -8.95 -3.59 5.11
CA ALA A 70 -8.47 -4.03 3.80
C ALA A 70 -8.42 -5.56 3.71
N ILE A 71 -8.00 -6.22 4.78
CA ILE A 71 -7.99 -7.70 4.84
C ILE A 71 -9.41 -8.24 4.68
N GLU A 72 -10.38 -7.62 5.34
CA GLU A 72 -11.78 -8.01 5.23
C GLU A 72 -12.31 -7.87 3.80
N LEU A 73 -11.79 -6.92 3.04
CA LEU A 73 -12.13 -6.73 1.63
C LEU A 73 -11.30 -7.62 0.70
N ARG A 74 -10.51 -8.53 1.27
CA ARG A 74 -9.71 -9.52 0.53
C ARG A 74 -8.57 -8.92 -0.29
N ALA A 75 -8.01 -7.80 0.17
CA ALA A 75 -6.78 -7.29 -0.40
C ALA A 75 -5.63 -8.25 -0.10
N ASN A 76 -4.65 -8.32 -0.99
CA ASN A 76 -3.46 -9.15 -0.82
C ASN A 76 -2.18 -8.45 -1.24
N ALA A 77 -2.27 -7.19 -1.63
CA ALA A 77 -1.09 -6.37 -1.91
C ALA A 77 -1.30 -4.99 -1.32
N LEU A 78 -0.28 -4.47 -0.66
CA LEU A 78 -0.29 -3.14 -0.06
C LEU A 78 0.67 -2.26 -0.84
N ILE A 79 0.14 -1.20 -1.46
CA ILE A 79 0.94 -0.25 -2.21
C ILE A 79 1.16 0.97 -1.33
N LEU A 80 2.42 1.33 -1.05
CA LEU A 80 2.73 2.54 -0.31
C LEU A 80 2.58 3.72 -1.26
N GLY A 81 1.43 4.39 -1.22
CA GLY A 81 1.00 5.41 -2.18
C GLY A 81 1.37 6.84 -1.81
N ILE A 82 2.29 7.03 -0.87
CA ILE A 82 2.72 8.34 -0.39
C ILE A 82 4.22 8.48 -0.62
N ALA A 83 4.65 9.67 -1.04
CA ALA A 83 6.06 10.03 -1.10
C ALA A 83 6.36 11.05 0.01
N PRO A 84 6.68 10.59 1.23
CA PRO A 84 6.99 11.51 2.31
C PRO A 84 8.28 12.28 2.04
N SER A 85 8.41 13.44 2.68
CA SER A 85 9.60 14.28 2.55
C SER A 85 10.86 13.48 2.84
N GLY A 86 11.85 13.57 1.97
CA GLY A 86 13.10 12.82 2.10
C GLY A 86 13.02 11.36 1.65
N GLY A 87 11.84 10.86 1.26
CA GLY A 87 11.69 9.50 0.76
C GLY A 87 11.91 8.41 1.79
N ARG A 88 11.92 8.75 3.07
CA ARG A 88 12.15 7.82 4.16
C ARG A 88 10.86 7.24 4.71
N LEU A 89 10.93 6.00 5.18
CA LEU A 89 9.79 5.31 5.77
C LEU A 89 9.45 5.94 7.13
N PRO A 90 8.23 6.48 7.32
CA PRO A 90 7.82 6.96 8.65
C PRO A 90 7.75 5.80 9.65
N ASP A 91 8.16 6.07 10.90
CA ASP A 91 8.12 5.04 11.96
C ASP A 91 6.70 4.51 12.20
N THR A 92 5.69 5.36 12.03
CA THR A 92 4.29 4.98 12.22
C THR A 92 3.82 3.92 11.23
N TRP A 93 4.55 3.70 10.14
CA TRP A 93 4.19 2.69 9.13
C TRP A 93 4.77 1.31 9.44
N THR A 94 5.69 1.21 10.41
CA THR A 94 6.36 -0.05 10.73
C THR A 94 5.36 -1.15 11.10
N LYS A 95 4.47 -0.85 12.03
CA LYS A 95 3.48 -1.84 12.49
C LYS A 95 2.51 -2.26 11.38
N PRO A 96 1.89 -1.34 10.62
CA PRO A 96 1.06 -1.75 9.49
C PRO A 96 1.78 -2.61 8.45
N ILE A 97 3.04 -2.31 8.16
CA ILE A 97 3.81 -3.11 7.20
C ILE A 97 4.09 -4.50 7.76
N GLU A 98 4.47 -4.61 9.05
CA GLU A 98 4.66 -5.90 9.69
C GLU A 98 3.37 -6.73 9.65
N ASP A 99 2.24 -6.11 9.95
CA ASP A 99 0.95 -6.77 9.94
C ASP A 99 0.57 -7.26 8.53
N ALA A 100 0.86 -6.45 7.51
CA ALA A 100 0.61 -6.83 6.11
C ALA A 100 1.47 -8.03 5.71
N LEU A 101 2.75 -8.02 6.06
CA LEU A 101 3.65 -9.13 5.77
C LEU A 101 3.21 -10.41 6.49
N THR A 102 2.81 -10.28 7.76
CA THR A 102 2.31 -11.40 8.56
C THR A 102 1.03 -11.97 7.95
N ALA A 103 0.18 -11.11 7.37
CA ALA A 103 -1.04 -11.54 6.71
C ALA A 103 -0.83 -12.13 5.31
N GLY A 104 0.41 -12.15 4.83
CA GLY A 104 0.75 -12.75 3.54
C GLY A 104 0.70 -11.78 2.36
N PHE A 105 0.65 -10.48 2.63
CA PHE A 105 0.59 -9.46 1.57
C PHE A 105 1.91 -9.34 0.81
N LEU A 106 1.80 -8.94 -0.45
CA LEU A 106 2.93 -8.34 -1.17
C LEU A 106 2.92 -6.84 -0.84
N VAL A 107 3.99 -6.33 -0.26
CA VAL A 107 4.13 -4.90 0.03
C VAL A 107 5.00 -4.26 -1.06
N VAL A 108 4.44 -3.28 -1.76
CA VAL A 108 5.13 -2.60 -2.86
C VAL A 108 5.63 -1.25 -2.36
N ASN A 109 6.94 -1.04 -2.44
CA ASN A 109 7.63 0.10 -1.87
C ASN A 109 8.44 0.86 -2.93
N GLY A 110 8.11 2.15 -3.11
CA GLY A 110 8.86 3.05 -3.98
C GLY A 110 9.74 4.04 -3.22
N LEU A 111 9.88 3.90 -1.90
CA LEU A 111 10.68 4.81 -1.08
C LEU A 111 12.18 4.46 -1.15
N HIS A 112 13.02 5.32 -0.58
CA HIS A 112 14.46 5.10 -0.53
C HIS A 112 14.86 3.95 0.40
N ASP A 113 14.14 3.79 1.53
CA ASP A 113 14.40 2.67 2.43
C ASP A 113 14.04 1.36 1.75
N LYS A 114 14.89 0.36 1.88
CA LYS A 114 14.62 -0.97 1.35
C LYS A 114 13.90 -1.80 2.41
N LEU A 115 12.65 -2.14 2.15
CA LEU A 115 11.86 -2.93 3.10
C LEU A 115 12.40 -4.35 3.25
N ALA A 116 12.99 -4.91 2.19
CA ALA A 116 13.57 -6.24 2.26
C ALA A 116 14.67 -6.33 3.32
N ASP A 117 15.45 -5.24 3.49
CA ASP A 117 16.48 -5.17 4.52
C ASP A 117 15.88 -4.89 5.90
N LYS A 118 14.98 -3.89 5.97
CA LYS A 118 14.39 -3.46 7.24
C LYS A 118 13.56 -4.55 7.91
N PHE A 119 12.88 -5.37 7.12
CA PHE A 119 12.01 -6.45 7.62
C PHE A 119 12.59 -7.83 7.35
N SER A 120 13.91 -7.93 7.17
CA SER A 120 14.57 -9.20 6.86
C SER A 120 14.27 -10.31 7.89
N HIS A 121 14.15 -9.95 9.15
CA HIS A 121 13.81 -10.90 10.22
C HIS A 121 12.45 -11.57 10.03
N LEU A 122 11.47 -10.83 9.49
CA LEU A 122 10.17 -11.40 9.17
C LEU A 122 10.22 -12.20 7.87
N LEU A 123 10.86 -11.65 6.84
CA LEU A 123 10.91 -12.27 5.52
C LEU A 123 11.68 -13.59 5.51
N SER A 124 12.65 -13.74 6.42
CA SER A 124 13.42 -14.98 6.54
C SER A 124 12.72 -16.05 7.39
N ASN A 125 11.63 -15.70 8.07
CA ASN A 125 10.88 -16.66 8.89
C ASN A 125 10.07 -17.58 7.96
N PRO A 126 10.25 -18.92 8.05
CA PRO A 126 9.53 -19.85 7.16
C PRO A 126 8.01 -19.79 7.29
N THR A 127 7.48 -19.33 8.41
CA THR A 127 6.03 -19.21 8.60
C THR A 127 5.44 -17.94 7.96
N ASN A 128 6.29 -16.97 7.62
CA ASN A 128 5.83 -15.74 6.99
C ASN A 128 5.61 -15.96 5.49
N LYS A 129 4.43 -15.61 5.00
CA LYS A 129 4.07 -15.74 3.59
C LYS A 129 4.06 -14.40 2.85
N GLY A 130 4.36 -13.33 3.55
CA GLY A 130 4.46 -12.01 2.95
C GLY A 130 5.71 -11.86 2.11
N SER A 131 5.69 -10.89 1.22
CA SER A 131 6.83 -10.57 0.36
C SER A 131 6.90 -9.07 0.13
N VAL A 132 8.07 -8.60 -0.33
CA VAL A 132 8.33 -7.19 -0.61
C VAL A 132 8.81 -7.04 -2.05
N TRP A 133 8.32 -5.99 -2.71
CA TRP A 133 8.89 -5.51 -3.96
C TRP A 133 9.38 -4.07 -3.72
N ASP A 134 10.71 -3.93 -3.56
CA ASP A 134 11.37 -2.62 -3.48
C ASP A 134 11.63 -2.15 -4.91
N VAL A 135 10.73 -1.31 -5.43
CA VAL A 135 10.75 -0.95 -6.85
C VAL A 135 12.05 -0.28 -7.27
N ARG A 136 12.63 0.53 -6.38
CA ARG A 136 13.90 1.22 -6.67
C ARG A 136 15.10 0.30 -6.82
N GLU A 137 15.01 -0.91 -6.28
CA GLU A 137 16.10 -1.88 -6.34
C GLU A 137 16.35 -2.39 -7.77
N VAL A 138 15.38 -2.22 -8.65
CA VAL A 138 15.44 -2.69 -10.02
C VAL A 138 16.37 -1.81 -10.88
N LEU A 139 16.70 -0.65 -10.38
CA LEU A 139 17.61 0.27 -11.06
C LEU A 139 19.06 -0.12 -10.81
#